data_d10437c925b9797af58469aef850a0d7
#
_entry.id   d10437c925b9797af58469aef850a0d7
#
_cell.length_a   1.000
_cell.length_b   1.000
_cell.length_c   1.000
_cell.angle_alpha   90.00
_cell.angle_beta   90.00
_cell.angle_gamma   90.00
#
_symmetry.space_group_name_H-M   'P 1'
#
loop_
_entity.id
_entity.type
_entity.pdbx_description
1 polymer ?
#
loop_
_entity_poly.entity_id
_entity_poly.type
_entity_poly.pdbx_seq_one_letter_code
_entity_poly.pdbx_strand_id
1 'polypeptide(L)'
;MLFRSLALNNATNVAQYYKDRGDKATIEVVTFGPGLHMLRDDTSPVKARIKTIAEGNPAISFKACGNTQENMQKAENKDIALIPEATVVRSGVVRVMELQEQGWTYVRP
;
A
#
# COMPACT_ATOMS: atom_id res chain seq x y z
N MET A 1 -9.96 -10.01 4.05
CA MET A 1 -8.80 -10.26 4.83
C MET A 1 -7.71 -11.03 4.15
N LEU A 2 -8.04 -12.07 3.40
CA LEU A 2 -7.01 -12.81 2.66
C LEU A 2 -6.21 -11.91 1.70
N PHE A 3 -6.89 -11.03 0.97
CA PHE A 3 -6.20 -10.17 0.00
C PHE A 3 -5.23 -9.19 0.65
N ARG A 4 -5.60 -8.64 1.83
CA ARG A 4 -4.71 -7.71 2.55
C ARG A 4 -3.48 -8.42 3.07
N SER A 5 -3.67 -9.59 3.68
CA SER A 5 -2.56 -10.41 4.15
C SER A 5 -1.69 -10.90 3.00
N LEU A 6 -2.32 -11.27 1.88
CA LEU A 6 -1.59 -11.73 0.69
C LEU A 6 -0.74 -10.61 0.09
N ALA A 7 -1.27 -9.38 0.02
CA ALA A 7 -0.49 -8.25 -0.48
C ALA A 7 0.76 -8.02 0.37
N LEU A 8 0.62 -8.04 1.69
CA LEU A 8 1.75 -7.87 2.60
C LEU A 8 2.72 -9.04 2.52
N ASN A 9 2.21 -10.27 2.43
CA ASN A 9 3.04 -11.46 2.25
C ASN A 9 3.85 -11.35 0.95
N ASN A 10 3.22 -10.96 -0.14
CA ASN A 10 3.89 -10.82 -1.42
C ASN A 10 4.98 -9.75 -1.36
N ALA A 11 4.69 -8.60 -0.75
CA ALA A 11 5.66 -7.52 -0.63
C ALA A 11 6.89 -7.96 0.16
N THR A 12 6.69 -8.63 1.29
CA THR A 12 7.80 -9.10 2.12
C THR A 12 8.57 -10.23 1.45
N ASN A 13 7.89 -11.11 0.72
CA ASN A 13 8.55 -12.18 -0.02
C ASN A 13 9.45 -11.61 -1.14
N VAL A 14 8.96 -10.63 -1.87
CA VAL A 14 9.74 -9.99 -2.93
C VAL A 14 10.97 -9.28 -2.34
N ALA A 15 10.78 -8.53 -1.25
CA ALA A 15 11.87 -7.84 -0.58
C ALA A 15 12.94 -8.83 -0.10
N GLN A 16 12.53 -9.94 0.50
CA GLN A 16 13.46 -10.95 1.01
C GLN A 16 14.20 -11.66 -0.12
N TYR A 17 13.49 -11.98 -1.20
CA TYR A 17 14.11 -12.65 -2.35
C TYR A 17 15.28 -11.84 -2.91
N TYR A 18 15.06 -10.55 -3.15
CA TYR A 18 16.11 -9.70 -3.73
C TYR A 18 17.21 -9.40 -2.71
N LYS A 19 16.87 -9.27 -1.43
CA LYS A 19 17.86 -9.11 -0.37
C LYS A 19 18.81 -10.31 -0.32
N ASP A 20 18.27 -11.52 -0.44
CA ASP A 20 19.08 -12.74 -0.42
C ASP A 20 20.04 -12.80 -1.62
N ARG A 21 19.69 -12.17 -2.73
CA ARG A 21 20.54 -12.07 -3.91
C ARG A 21 21.55 -10.92 -3.85
N GLY A 22 21.48 -10.09 -2.81
CA GLY A 22 22.31 -8.89 -2.73
C GLY A 22 21.81 -7.73 -3.58
N ASP A 23 20.60 -7.82 -4.12
CA ASP A 23 19.98 -6.79 -4.94
C ASP A 23 19.06 -5.90 -4.09
N LYS A 24 18.73 -4.72 -4.62
CA LYS A 24 17.75 -3.83 -4.01
C LYS A 24 16.46 -3.89 -4.79
N ALA A 25 15.32 -3.94 -4.07
CA ALA A 25 14.01 -3.82 -4.68
C ALA A 25 13.25 -2.71 -3.97
N THR A 26 12.71 -1.78 -4.74
CA THR A 26 11.80 -0.76 -4.21
C THR A 26 10.38 -1.20 -4.50
N ILE A 27 9.53 -1.21 -3.48
CA ILE A 27 8.18 -1.75 -3.57
C ILE A 27 7.19 -0.68 -3.11
N GLU A 28 6.14 -0.45 -3.90
CA GLU A 28 5.01 0.38 -3.50
C GLU A 28 3.77 -0.48 -3.40
N VAL A 29 3.14 -0.47 -2.24
CA VAL A 29 1.84 -1.09 -2.03
C VAL A 29 0.80 0.00 -2.24
N VAL A 30 0.14 -0.02 -3.39
CA VAL A 30 -0.82 1.01 -3.78
C VAL A 30 -2.23 0.52 -3.47
N THR A 31 -2.97 1.27 -2.67
CA THR A 31 -4.32 0.90 -2.25
C THR A 31 -5.35 1.87 -2.80
N PHE A 32 -6.42 1.34 -3.39
CA PHE A 32 -7.57 2.12 -3.85
C PHE A 32 -8.82 1.24 -3.80
N GLY A 33 -10.00 1.87 -3.89
CA GLY A 33 -11.24 1.14 -3.71
C GLY A 33 -11.30 0.47 -2.33
N PRO A 34 -11.86 -0.73 -2.23
CA PRO A 34 -11.94 -1.44 -0.95
C PRO A 34 -10.58 -1.69 -0.28
N GLY A 35 -9.50 -1.76 -1.06
CA GLY A 35 -8.16 -1.96 -0.54
C GLY A 35 -7.67 -0.83 0.35
N LEU A 36 -8.26 0.37 0.25
CA LEU A 36 -7.88 1.50 1.08
C LEU A 36 -8.09 1.23 2.58
N HIS A 37 -9.00 0.34 2.93
CA HIS A 37 -9.22 -0.05 4.32
C HIS A 37 -7.95 -0.55 5.01
N MET A 38 -7.00 -1.08 4.24
CA MET A 38 -5.71 -1.51 4.78
C MET A 38 -4.93 -0.35 5.41
N LEU A 39 -5.10 0.86 4.89
CA LEU A 39 -4.38 2.05 5.35
C LEU A 39 -5.23 3.02 6.18
N ARG A 40 -6.51 2.73 6.40
CA ARG A 40 -7.36 3.55 7.27
C ARG A 40 -7.01 3.30 8.72
N ASP A 41 -6.85 4.37 9.46
CA ASP A 41 -6.53 4.26 10.89
C ASP A 41 -7.64 3.58 11.69
N ASP A 42 -8.91 3.79 11.31
CA ASP A 42 -10.06 3.27 12.05
C ASP A 42 -10.43 1.82 11.69
N THR A 43 -10.16 1.37 10.46
CA THR A 43 -10.66 0.06 10.00
C THR A 43 -9.58 -0.93 9.62
N SER A 44 -8.31 -0.52 9.54
CA SER A 44 -7.26 -1.43 9.10
C SER A 44 -7.07 -2.60 10.08
N PRO A 45 -7.18 -3.84 9.62
CA PRO A 45 -6.91 -5.01 10.45
C PRO A 45 -5.42 -5.36 10.53
N VAL A 46 -4.57 -4.61 9.84
CA VAL A 46 -3.14 -4.96 9.66
C VAL A 46 -2.20 -3.80 10.05
N LYS A 47 -2.67 -2.86 10.86
CA LYS A 47 -1.89 -1.68 11.26
C LYS A 47 -0.55 -2.05 11.89
N ALA A 48 -0.57 -2.97 12.84
CA ALA A 48 0.64 -3.38 13.55
C ALA A 48 1.63 -4.04 12.60
N ARG A 49 1.13 -4.86 11.69
CA ARG A 49 1.98 -5.53 10.71
C ARG A 49 2.61 -4.55 9.73
N ILE A 50 1.84 -3.56 9.27
CA ILE A 50 2.37 -2.52 8.37
C ILE A 50 3.47 -1.73 9.07
N LYS A 51 3.27 -1.37 10.32
CA LYS A 51 4.27 -0.68 11.12
C LYS A 51 5.57 -1.48 11.19
N THR A 52 5.48 -2.77 11.49
CA THR A 52 6.64 -3.66 11.57
C THR A 52 7.35 -3.76 10.22
N ILE A 53 6.60 -3.90 9.14
CA ILE A 53 7.15 -3.99 7.78
C ILE A 53 7.86 -2.69 7.42
N ALA A 54 7.23 -1.54 7.67
CA ALA A 54 7.81 -0.24 7.33
C ALA A 54 9.11 0.02 8.10
N GLU A 55 9.15 -0.36 9.37
CA GLU A 55 10.35 -0.19 10.19
C GLU A 55 11.49 -1.10 9.75
N GLY A 56 11.18 -2.32 9.36
CA GLY A 56 12.18 -3.30 8.95
C GLY A 56 12.58 -3.25 7.49
N ASN A 57 11.76 -2.63 6.63
CA ASN A 57 11.99 -2.60 5.19
C ASN A 57 11.69 -1.21 4.63
N PRO A 58 12.64 -0.26 4.76
CA PRO A 58 12.38 1.12 4.30
C PRO A 58 12.16 1.24 2.79
N ALA A 59 12.50 0.21 2.01
CA ALA A 59 12.24 0.18 0.57
C ALA A 59 10.78 -0.14 0.23
N ILE A 60 9.98 -0.58 1.20
CA ILE A 60 8.54 -0.83 1.02
C ILE A 60 7.78 0.40 1.50
N SER A 61 7.01 1.01 0.61
CA SER A 61 6.17 2.16 0.94
C SER A 61 4.70 1.87 0.64
N PHE A 62 3.82 2.62 1.30
CA PHE A 62 2.37 2.41 1.22
C PHE A 62 1.72 3.66 0.68
N LYS A 63 0.99 3.55 -0.43
CA LYS A 63 0.36 4.67 -1.11
C LYS A 63 -1.16 4.52 -1.04
N ALA A 64 -1.83 5.57 -0.59
CA ALA A 64 -3.27 5.61 -0.45
C ALA A 64 -3.87 6.49 -1.55
N CYS A 65 -4.91 5.98 -2.22
CA CYS A 65 -5.61 6.74 -3.26
C CYS A 65 -6.44 7.87 -2.66
N GLY A 66 -6.08 9.11 -2.99
CA GLY A 66 -6.82 10.28 -2.51
C GLY A 66 -8.25 10.34 -3.02
N ASN A 67 -8.50 9.91 -4.25
CA ASN A 67 -9.86 9.86 -4.79
C ASN A 67 -10.73 8.90 -3.99
N THR A 68 -10.22 7.72 -3.65
CA THR A 68 -10.97 6.76 -2.84
C THR A 68 -11.22 7.30 -1.43
N GLN A 69 -10.20 7.91 -0.81
CA GLN A 69 -10.36 8.53 0.51
C GLN A 69 -11.47 9.56 0.50
N GLU A 70 -11.47 10.44 -0.50
CA GLU A 70 -12.48 11.49 -0.65
C GLU A 70 -13.89 10.89 -0.84
N ASN A 71 -13.99 9.87 -1.69
CA ASN A 71 -15.29 9.19 -1.91
C ASN A 71 -15.79 8.52 -0.63
N MET A 72 -14.93 7.90 0.14
CA MET A 72 -15.30 7.30 1.42
C MET A 72 -15.73 8.36 2.42
N GLN A 73 -15.04 9.50 2.45
CA GLN A 73 -15.40 10.62 3.33
C GLN A 73 -16.82 11.12 3.02
N LYS A 74 -17.16 11.24 1.75
CA LYS A 74 -18.50 11.65 1.32
C LYS A 74 -19.53 10.59 1.69
N ALA A 75 -19.25 9.32 1.42
CA ALA A 75 -20.18 8.24 1.69
C ALA A 75 -20.46 8.04 3.18
N GLU A 76 -19.44 8.21 4.02
CA GLU A 76 -19.55 8.01 5.46
C GLU A 76 -19.80 9.30 6.23
N ASN A 77 -19.81 10.44 5.53
CA ASN A 77 -20.03 11.76 6.11
C ASN A 77 -19.11 12.05 7.30
N LYS A 78 -17.83 11.72 7.14
CA LYS A 78 -16.81 11.98 8.16
C LYS A 78 -15.42 12.00 7.53
N ASP A 79 -14.47 12.63 8.21
CA ASP A 79 -13.08 12.57 7.79
C ASP A 79 -12.52 11.17 7.99
N ILE A 80 -11.65 10.75 7.07
CA ILE A 80 -11.02 9.44 7.14
C ILE A 80 -9.52 9.64 7.34
N ALA A 81 -9.06 9.34 8.54
CA ALA A 81 -7.64 9.39 8.87
C ALA A 81 -6.94 8.13 8.37
N LEU A 82 -5.72 8.30 7.90
CA LEU A 82 -4.87 7.20 7.45
C LEU A 82 -3.77 6.95 8.48
N ILE A 83 -3.23 5.73 8.46
CA ILE A 83 -2.11 5.39 9.35
C ILE A 83 -0.87 6.20 8.97
N PRO A 84 0.08 6.42 9.91
CA PRO A 84 1.26 7.25 9.63
C PRO A 84 2.12 6.78 8.48
N GLU A 85 2.14 5.48 8.21
CA GLU A 85 2.94 4.88 7.14
C GLU A 85 2.40 5.19 5.74
N ALA A 86 1.16 5.66 5.64
CA ALA A 86 0.52 5.92 4.36
C ALA A 86 0.92 7.28 3.79
N THR A 87 1.20 7.30 2.50
CA THR A 87 1.38 8.54 1.72
C THR A 87 0.24 8.63 0.73
N VAL A 88 -0.43 9.77 0.65
CA VAL A 88 -1.55 9.95 -0.27
C VAL A 88 -1.00 10.26 -1.67
N VAL A 89 -1.53 9.54 -2.66
CA VAL A 89 -1.38 9.88 -4.07
C VAL A 89 -2.75 10.28 -4.60
N ARG A 90 -2.79 11.14 -5.61
CA ARG A 90 -4.07 11.65 -6.11
C ARG A 90 -4.99 10.54 -6.60
N SER A 91 -4.44 9.58 -7.35
CA SER A 91 -5.18 8.44 -7.90
C SER A 91 -4.30 7.19 -7.82
N GLY A 92 -4.79 6.16 -7.15
CA GLY A 92 -4.04 4.92 -7.03
C GLY A 92 -3.84 4.21 -8.37
N VAL A 93 -4.88 4.13 -9.19
CA VAL A 93 -4.77 3.47 -10.48
C VAL A 93 -3.83 4.22 -11.42
N VAL A 94 -3.86 5.55 -11.40
CA VAL A 94 -2.93 6.36 -12.20
C VAL A 94 -1.50 6.17 -11.71
N ARG A 95 -1.30 6.09 -10.38
CA ARG A 95 0.02 5.82 -9.82
C ARG A 95 0.59 4.50 -10.36
N VAL A 96 -0.23 3.45 -10.40
CA VAL A 96 0.19 2.16 -10.97
C VAL A 96 0.58 2.31 -12.44
N MET A 97 -0.22 3.04 -13.22
CA MET A 97 0.08 3.27 -14.63
C MET A 97 1.39 4.02 -14.83
N GLU A 98 1.60 5.07 -14.04
CA GLU A 98 2.82 5.86 -14.11
C GLU A 98 4.06 5.03 -13.79
N LEU A 99 3.98 4.20 -12.76
CA LEU A 99 5.10 3.33 -12.39
C LEU A 99 5.39 2.30 -13.48
N GLN A 100 4.35 1.72 -14.09
CA GLN A 100 4.54 0.79 -15.21
C GLN A 100 5.22 1.48 -16.40
N GLU A 101 4.84 2.72 -16.69
CA GLU A 101 5.50 3.49 -17.75
C GLU A 101 6.98 3.75 -17.45
N GLN A 102 7.35 3.78 -16.18
CA GLN A 102 8.73 3.96 -15.75
C GLN A 102 9.49 2.63 -15.63
N GLY A 103 8.89 1.53 -16.03
CA GLY A 103 9.55 0.23 -16.04
C GLY A 103 9.32 -0.61 -14.80
N TRP A 104 8.44 -0.20 -13.88
CA TRP A 104 8.11 -1.00 -12.72
C TRP A 104 7.25 -2.22 -13.11
N THR A 105 7.46 -3.30 -12.39
CA THR A 105 6.62 -4.50 -12.55
C THR A 105 5.39 -4.37 -11.64
N TYR A 106 4.23 -4.67 -12.21
CA TYR A 106 2.97 -4.66 -11.45
C TYR A 106 2.59 -6.07 -11.04
N VAL A 107 2.28 -6.24 -9.76
CA VAL A 107 1.77 -7.51 -9.23
C VAL A 107 0.45 -7.26 -8.54
N ARG A 108 -0.58 -7.97 -8.95
CA ARG A 108 -1.89 -7.93 -8.31
C ARG A 108 -2.04 -9.17 -7.41
N PRO A 109 -2.30 -8.96 -6.12
CA PRO A 109 -2.54 -10.09 -5.20
C PRO A 109 -3.79 -10.87 -5.53
#